data_10a96b7b8e0826b41adb2a3eda40d5e4
#
_entry.id   10a96b7b8e0826b41adb2a3eda40d5e4
#
_cell.length_a   1.000
_cell.length_b   1.000
_cell.length_c   1.000
_cell.angle_alpha   90.00
_cell.angle_beta   90.00
_cell.angle_gamma   90.00
#
_symmetry.space_group_name_H-M   'P 1'
#
loop_
_entity.id
_entity.type
_entity.pdbx_description
1 polymer ?
#
loop_
_entity_poly.entity_id
_entity_poly.type
_entity_poly.pdbx_seq_one_letter_code
_entity_poly.pdbx_strand_id
1 'polypeptide(L)'
;MNIQRKKRHYWLRGLGLSLLLIGSLQLWCAWQVYRFSQPKNDLPQADAAVVLGAAAWGNRPSPVFRERINHALTLYQMGYVRKLIFTGGTPKSGYETEAEVARNFALKQGIPEQDILIEMRSKNTYQNLVNTRFLMQKHHLRDIVIISDPLHIARAMAIAEDLDIKANYSPTPTSRYHNASWQTQAAFFIQESYALFIYHLLHFGRSISKIII
;
A
#
# COMPACT_ATOMS: atom_id res chain seq x y z
N MET A 1 22.02 26.66 44.33
CA MET A 1 21.01 25.55 44.24
C MET A 1 19.92 25.78 43.20
N ASN A 2 19.97 26.82 42.36
CA ASN A 2 18.84 27.20 41.46
C ASN A 2 19.03 26.82 39.95
N ILE A 3 20.27 26.64 39.49
CA ILE A 3 20.56 26.39 38.05
C ILE A 3 20.19 24.95 37.64
N GLN A 4 20.46 23.97 38.49
CA GLN A 4 20.16 22.56 38.23
C GLN A 4 18.63 22.30 38.12
N ARG A 5 17.83 22.99 38.98
CA ARG A 5 16.34 22.90 38.91
C ARG A 5 15.79 23.45 37.59
N LYS A 6 16.30 24.60 37.12
CA LYS A 6 15.89 25.20 35.84
C LYS A 6 16.22 24.29 34.66
N LYS A 7 17.43 23.71 34.59
CA LYS A 7 17.84 22.76 33.54
C LYS A 7 16.90 21.54 33.50
N ARG A 8 16.57 20.97 34.65
CA ARG A 8 15.65 19.83 34.74
C ARG A 8 14.24 20.15 34.21
N HIS A 9 13.71 21.35 34.46
CA HIS A 9 12.43 21.78 33.92
C HIS A 9 12.43 21.95 32.39
N TYR A 10 13.51 22.46 31.80
CA TYR A 10 13.64 22.54 30.34
C TYR A 10 13.71 21.15 29.70
N TRP A 11 14.42 20.22 30.28
CA TRP A 11 14.48 18.84 29.83
C TRP A 11 13.11 18.14 29.88
N LEU A 12 12.37 18.31 30.99
CA LEU A 12 11.02 17.75 31.13
C LEU A 12 10.02 18.37 30.14
N ARG A 13 10.13 19.68 29.89
CA ARG A 13 9.30 20.34 28.88
C ARG A 13 9.66 19.87 27.46
N GLY A 14 10.94 19.73 27.17
CA GLY A 14 11.40 19.18 25.87
C GLY A 14 10.92 17.76 25.65
N LEU A 15 11.05 16.89 26.66
CA LEU A 15 10.54 15.53 26.61
C LEU A 15 9.01 15.49 26.41
N GLY A 16 8.28 16.32 27.15
CA GLY A 16 6.83 16.44 27.02
C GLY A 16 6.40 16.86 25.61
N LEU A 17 7.06 17.87 25.02
CA LEU A 17 6.84 18.30 23.64
C LEU A 17 7.15 17.19 22.64
N SER A 18 8.26 16.47 22.79
CA SER A 18 8.61 15.36 21.91
C SER A 18 7.57 14.24 21.95
N LEU A 19 7.09 13.87 23.14
CA LEU A 19 6.03 12.86 23.30
C LEU A 19 4.71 13.32 22.68
N LEU A 20 4.35 14.60 22.82
CA LEU A 20 3.16 15.16 22.16
C LEU A 20 3.28 15.11 20.64
N LEU A 21 4.41 15.46 20.07
CA LEU A 21 4.65 15.41 18.61
C LEU A 21 4.56 13.98 18.08
N ILE A 22 5.21 13.03 18.76
CA ILE A 22 5.17 11.61 18.42
C ILE A 22 3.72 11.08 18.48
N GLY A 23 3.01 11.40 19.57
CA GLY A 23 1.61 11.01 19.73
C GLY A 23 0.68 11.61 18.67
N SER A 24 0.89 12.89 18.34
CA SER A 24 0.12 13.57 17.28
C SER A 24 0.37 12.95 15.91
N LEU A 25 1.62 12.62 15.58
CA LEU A 25 1.96 11.94 14.33
C LEU A 25 1.32 10.55 14.25
N GLN A 26 1.35 9.78 15.35
CA GLN A 26 0.72 8.46 15.41
C GLN A 26 -0.81 8.56 15.23
N LEU A 27 -1.47 9.52 15.87
CA LEU A 27 -2.90 9.76 15.70
C LEU A 27 -3.25 10.17 14.27
N TRP A 28 -2.42 11.01 13.65
CA TRP A 28 -2.58 11.39 12.24
C TRP A 28 -2.44 10.16 11.32
N CYS A 29 -1.46 9.28 11.56
CA CYS A 29 -1.32 8.03 10.81
C CYS A 29 -2.55 7.14 10.96
N ALA A 30 -3.08 6.99 12.17
CA ALA A 30 -4.30 6.22 12.42
C ALA A 30 -5.50 6.82 11.67
N TRP A 31 -5.65 8.15 11.68
CA TRP A 31 -6.68 8.84 10.91
C TRP A 31 -6.52 8.62 9.39
N GLN A 32 -5.30 8.66 8.87
CA GLN A 32 -5.02 8.37 7.46
C GLN A 32 -5.44 6.94 7.10
N VAL A 33 -5.08 5.94 7.92
CA VAL A 33 -5.50 4.55 7.71
C VAL A 33 -7.02 4.44 7.68
N TYR A 34 -7.71 5.06 8.64
CA TYR A 34 -9.17 5.09 8.65
C TYR A 34 -9.75 5.78 7.41
N ARG A 35 -9.26 6.97 7.05
CA ARG A 35 -9.73 7.74 5.90
C ARG A 35 -9.58 6.97 4.58
N PHE A 36 -8.41 6.39 4.35
CA PHE A 36 -8.12 5.65 3.12
C PHE A 36 -8.80 4.28 3.05
N SER A 37 -9.24 3.73 4.19
CA SER A 37 -9.98 2.47 4.22
C SER A 37 -11.43 2.60 3.76
N GLN A 38 -11.95 3.82 3.69
CA GLN A 38 -13.35 4.04 3.28
C GLN A 38 -13.52 3.80 1.77
N PRO A 39 -14.61 3.15 1.34
CA PRO A 39 -14.90 2.98 -0.06
C PRO A 39 -15.06 4.34 -0.74
N LYS A 40 -14.62 4.44 -1.98
CA LYS A 40 -14.87 5.61 -2.84
C LYS A 40 -16.13 5.39 -3.66
N ASN A 41 -17.00 6.41 -3.70
CA ASN A 41 -18.17 6.39 -4.56
C ASN A 41 -17.80 6.58 -6.05
N ASP A 42 -16.75 7.35 -6.32
CA ASP A 42 -16.24 7.59 -7.66
C ASP A 42 -14.99 6.74 -7.90
N LEU A 43 -15.11 5.76 -8.79
CA LEU A 43 -13.98 4.97 -9.22
C LEU A 43 -13.19 5.76 -10.28
N PRO A 44 -11.92 6.07 -10.02
CA PRO A 44 -11.12 6.84 -10.97
C PRO A 44 -10.76 5.99 -12.18
N GLN A 45 -10.90 6.57 -13.37
CA GLN A 45 -10.27 6.00 -14.55
C GLN A 45 -8.76 6.18 -14.48
N ALA A 46 -8.02 5.15 -14.90
CA ALA A 46 -6.57 5.17 -14.97
C ALA A 46 -6.04 4.24 -16.08
N ASP A 47 -4.77 4.41 -16.42
CA ASP A 47 -4.14 3.55 -17.42
C ASP A 47 -4.02 2.09 -16.96
N ALA A 48 -3.76 1.86 -15.66
CA ALA A 48 -3.64 0.51 -15.12
C ALA A 48 -4.13 0.38 -13.67
N ALA A 49 -4.58 -0.83 -13.32
CA ALA A 49 -4.76 -1.23 -11.93
C ALA A 49 -3.54 -2.02 -11.43
N VAL A 50 -3.02 -1.63 -10.29
CA VAL A 50 -1.88 -2.29 -9.64
C VAL A 50 -2.38 -3.09 -8.46
N VAL A 51 -2.24 -4.40 -8.52
CA VAL A 51 -2.58 -5.32 -7.42
C VAL A 51 -1.32 -5.58 -6.60
N LEU A 52 -1.32 -5.12 -5.37
CA LEU A 52 -0.22 -5.41 -4.44
C LEU A 52 -0.30 -6.87 -3.97
N GLY A 53 0.84 -7.55 -3.97
CA GLY A 53 0.96 -8.94 -3.51
C GLY A 53 0.44 -9.15 -2.09
N ALA A 54 -0.11 -10.33 -1.82
CA ALA A 54 -0.68 -10.69 -0.53
C ALA A 54 -0.68 -12.21 -0.27
N ALA A 55 0.42 -12.83 -0.56
CA ALA A 55 0.72 -14.24 -0.45
C ALA A 55 0.02 -15.14 -1.49
N ALA A 56 0.80 -16.09 -2.01
CA ALA A 56 0.32 -17.22 -2.79
C ALA A 56 0.52 -18.53 -2.01
N TRP A 57 -0.41 -19.46 -2.16
CA TRP A 57 -0.36 -20.80 -1.58
C TRP A 57 -0.11 -21.82 -2.70
N GLY A 58 1.18 -22.04 -2.98
CA GLY A 58 1.59 -22.79 -4.17
C GLY A 58 1.18 -22.04 -5.44
N ASN A 59 0.38 -22.65 -6.29
CA ASN A 59 -0.11 -22.10 -7.56
C ASN A 59 -1.47 -21.39 -7.45
N ARG A 60 -1.93 -21.06 -6.25
CA ARG A 60 -3.22 -20.40 -6.00
C ARG A 60 -3.04 -19.13 -5.16
N PRO A 61 -3.76 -18.05 -5.46
CA PRO A 61 -3.74 -16.88 -4.60
C PRO A 61 -4.36 -17.22 -3.23
N SER A 62 -3.80 -16.65 -2.16
CA SER A 62 -4.45 -16.67 -0.85
C SER A 62 -5.84 -16.02 -0.94
N PRO A 63 -6.77 -16.28 0.00
CA PRO A 63 -8.09 -15.63 -0.04
C PRO A 63 -8.02 -14.11 -0.13
N VAL A 64 -7.12 -13.47 0.62
CA VAL A 64 -6.90 -12.02 0.57
C VAL A 64 -6.40 -11.58 -0.81
N PHE A 65 -5.44 -12.30 -1.37
CA PHE A 65 -4.88 -11.97 -2.67
C PHE A 65 -5.90 -12.16 -3.79
N ARG A 66 -6.71 -13.20 -3.70
CA ARG A 66 -7.81 -13.45 -4.65
C ARG A 66 -8.83 -12.32 -4.69
N GLU A 67 -9.19 -11.77 -3.52
CA GLU A 67 -10.11 -10.63 -3.46
C GLU A 67 -9.51 -9.39 -4.15
N ARG A 68 -8.22 -9.12 -3.95
CA ARG A 68 -7.53 -8.03 -4.66
C ARG A 68 -7.53 -8.25 -6.17
N ILE A 69 -7.24 -9.46 -6.63
CA ILE A 69 -7.24 -9.80 -8.05
C ILE A 69 -8.66 -9.63 -8.61
N ASN A 70 -9.67 -10.23 -7.99
CA ASN A 70 -11.05 -10.13 -8.44
C ASN A 70 -11.51 -8.68 -8.56
N HIS A 71 -11.17 -7.83 -7.59
CA HIS A 71 -11.50 -6.41 -7.65
C HIS A 71 -10.83 -5.71 -8.85
N ALA A 72 -9.57 -6.02 -9.13
CA ALA A 72 -8.87 -5.52 -10.31
C ALA A 72 -9.54 -5.96 -11.61
N LEU A 73 -9.94 -7.23 -11.70
CA LEU A 73 -10.64 -7.77 -12.86
C LEU A 73 -11.98 -7.06 -13.08
N THR A 74 -12.71 -6.78 -11.99
CA THR A 74 -13.96 -6.00 -12.07
C THR A 74 -13.72 -4.60 -12.65
N LEU A 75 -12.69 -3.87 -12.16
CA LEU A 75 -12.36 -2.55 -12.70
C LEU A 75 -11.95 -2.59 -14.18
N TYR A 76 -11.22 -3.62 -14.59
CA TYR A 76 -10.84 -3.85 -15.97
C TYR A 76 -12.08 -4.14 -16.85
N GLN A 77 -12.96 -5.06 -16.45
CA GLN A 77 -14.17 -5.42 -17.17
C GLN A 77 -15.15 -4.25 -17.29
N MET A 78 -15.21 -3.37 -16.30
CA MET A 78 -16.02 -2.15 -16.31
C MET A 78 -15.38 -1.01 -17.13
N GLY A 79 -14.16 -1.19 -17.66
CA GLY A 79 -13.46 -0.19 -18.48
C GLY A 79 -12.84 0.96 -17.69
N TYR A 80 -12.71 0.85 -16.37
CA TYR A 80 -12.02 1.86 -15.54
C TYR A 80 -10.51 1.84 -15.74
N VAL A 81 -9.94 0.69 -16.12
CA VAL A 81 -8.52 0.54 -16.42
C VAL A 81 -8.33 -0.30 -17.68
N ARG A 82 -7.22 -0.10 -18.38
CA ARG A 82 -6.90 -0.81 -19.63
C ARG A 82 -5.83 -1.87 -19.46
N LYS A 83 -5.07 -1.82 -18.38
CA LYS A 83 -3.99 -2.76 -18.06
C LYS A 83 -4.11 -3.21 -16.60
N LEU A 84 -3.58 -4.39 -16.33
CA LEU A 84 -3.43 -4.93 -14.99
C LEU A 84 -1.94 -5.12 -14.71
N ILE A 85 -1.48 -4.67 -13.55
CA ILE A 85 -0.12 -4.89 -13.07
C ILE A 85 -0.22 -5.74 -11.80
N PHE A 86 0.31 -6.96 -11.85
CA PHE A 86 0.41 -7.82 -10.67
C PHE A 86 1.83 -7.75 -10.13
N THR A 87 1.96 -7.53 -8.83
CA THR A 87 3.26 -7.40 -8.16
C THR A 87 3.43 -8.47 -7.08
N GLY A 88 4.67 -8.85 -6.84
CA GLY A 88 5.05 -9.75 -5.77
C GLY A 88 5.97 -10.86 -6.23
N GLY A 89 7.09 -10.99 -5.50
CA GLY A 89 8.08 -12.03 -5.71
C GLY A 89 7.67 -13.38 -5.12
N THR A 90 8.62 -14.29 -5.04
CA THR A 90 8.43 -15.58 -4.38
C THR A 90 8.94 -15.53 -2.94
N PRO A 91 8.19 -16.05 -1.96
CA PRO A 91 8.67 -16.19 -0.60
C PRO A 91 9.71 -17.32 -0.46
N LYS A 92 9.73 -18.27 -1.41
CA LYS A 92 10.59 -19.46 -1.36
C LYS A 92 11.00 -19.89 -2.77
N SER A 93 12.30 -20.22 -2.95
CA SER A 93 12.83 -20.76 -4.20
C SER A 93 12.07 -22.02 -4.67
N GLY A 94 11.82 -22.13 -5.97
CA GLY A 94 11.11 -23.25 -6.58
C GLY A 94 9.58 -23.12 -6.61
N TYR A 95 9.03 -22.01 -6.12
CA TYR A 95 7.60 -21.71 -6.23
C TYR A 95 7.35 -20.56 -7.19
N GLU A 96 6.15 -20.53 -7.78
CA GLU A 96 5.69 -19.38 -8.56
C GLU A 96 5.70 -18.11 -7.68
N THR A 97 5.99 -16.99 -8.31
CA THR A 97 5.86 -15.67 -7.68
C THR A 97 4.38 -15.32 -7.48
N GLU A 98 4.10 -14.45 -6.53
CA GLU A 98 2.74 -13.93 -6.36
C GLU A 98 2.21 -13.33 -7.67
N ALA A 99 3.05 -12.59 -8.40
CA ALA A 99 2.69 -11.99 -9.67
C ALA A 99 2.35 -13.01 -10.76
N GLU A 100 3.07 -14.13 -10.86
CA GLU A 100 2.77 -15.22 -11.79
C GLU A 100 1.46 -15.92 -11.44
N VAL A 101 1.24 -16.19 -10.16
CA VAL A 101 -0.02 -16.78 -9.67
C VAL A 101 -1.21 -15.88 -10.02
N ALA A 102 -1.07 -14.57 -9.83
CA ALA A 102 -2.12 -13.60 -10.18
C ALA A 102 -2.37 -13.54 -11.69
N ARG A 103 -1.29 -13.50 -12.50
CA ARG A 103 -1.39 -13.56 -13.97
C ARG A 103 -2.14 -14.82 -14.42
N ASN A 104 -1.71 -16.00 -13.93
CA ASN A 104 -2.33 -17.26 -14.28
C ASN A 104 -3.81 -17.31 -13.87
N PHE A 105 -4.17 -16.70 -12.76
CA PHE A 105 -5.55 -16.56 -12.33
C PHE A 105 -6.33 -15.65 -13.28
N ALA A 106 -5.80 -14.48 -13.65
CA ALA A 106 -6.45 -13.53 -14.55
C ALA A 106 -6.65 -14.10 -15.97
N LEU A 107 -5.65 -14.82 -16.51
CA LEU A 107 -5.76 -15.50 -17.80
C LEU A 107 -6.91 -16.52 -17.81
N LYS A 108 -7.09 -17.30 -16.73
CA LYS A 108 -8.23 -18.23 -16.56
C LYS A 108 -9.57 -17.55 -16.52
N GLN A 109 -9.63 -16.26 -16.16
CA GLN A 109 -10.82 -15.42 -16.18
C GLN A 109 -11.02 -14.69 -17.53
N GLY A 110 -10.23 -15.02 -18.56
CA GLY A 110 -10.37 -14.47 -19.91
C GLY A 110 -9.73 -13.10 -20.12
N ILE A 111 -8.89 -12.63 -19.22
CA ILE A 111 -8.13 -11.39 -19.46
C ILE A 111 -7.06 -11.64 -20.52
N PRO A 112 -6.97 -10.80 -21.58
CA PRO A 112 -5.93 -10.93 -22.60
C PRO A 112 -4.53 -10.78 -22.02
N GLU A 113 -3.60 -11.65 -22.41
CA GLU A 113 -2.22 -11.63 -21.90
C GLU A 113 -1.52 -10.30 -22.16
N GLN A 114 -1.78 -9.68 -23.29
CA GLN A 114 -1.25 -8.37 -23.67
C GLN A 114 -1.65 -7.24 -22.72
N ASP A 115 -2.68 -7.42 -21.92
CA ASP A 115 -3.17 -6.43 -20.96
C ASP A 115 -2.68 -6.69 -19.54
N ILE A 116 -1.86 -7.73 -19.35
CA ILE A 116 -1.29 -8.11 -18.07
C ILE A 116 0.20 -7.80 -18.03
N LEU A 117 0.63 -7.03 -17.04
CA LEU A 117 2.04 -6.80 -16.71
C LEU A 117 2.34 -7.42 -15.35
N ILE A 118 3.53 -7.98 -15.20
CA ILE A 118 3.95 -8.61 -13.94
C ILE A 118 5.29 -8.07 -13.45
N GLU A 119 5.41 -7.99 -12.14
CA GLU A 119 6.62 -7.67 -11.40
C GLU A 119 6.89 -8.78 -10.39
N MET A 120 8.03 -9.46 -10.49
CA MET A 120 8.30 -10.72 -9.80
C MET A 120 9.45 -10.65 -8.77
N ARG A 121 9.99 -9.47 -8.47
CA ARG A 121 11.21 -9.33 -7.66
C ARG A 121 10.97 -8.75 -6.28
N SER A 122 9.86 -8.09 -6.10
CA SER A 122 9.54 -7.37 -4.86
C SER A 122 9.29 -8.31 -3.68
N LYS A 123 9.72 -7.86 -2.51
CA LYS A 123 9.57 -8.55 -1.21
C LYS A 123 8.75 -7.74 -0.21
N ASN A 124 8.38 -6.52 -0.55
CA ASN A 124 7.61 -5.61 0.30
C ASN A 124 6.92 -4.54 -0.55
N THR A 125 6.02 -3.78 0.07
CA THR A 125 5.19 -2.77 -0.61
C THR A 125 6.02 -1.67 -1.29
N TYR A 126 7.13 -1.24 -0.68
CA TYR A 126 8.01 -0.24 -1.28
C TYR A 126 8.60 -0.74 -2.61
N GLN A 127 9.13 -1.97 -2.61
CA GLN A 127 9.67 -2.58 -3.83
C GLN A 127 8.58 -2.85 -4.88
N ASN A 128 7.36 -3.25 -4.47
CA ASN A 128 6.24 -3.38 -5.39
C ASN A 128 6.03 -2.07 -6.17
N LEU A 129 6.00 -0.94 -5.50
CA LEU A 129 5.74 0.35 -6.13
C LEU A 129 6.95 0.91 -6.89
N VAL A 130 8.18 0.70 -6.42
CA VAL A 130 9.40 1.03 -7.20
C VAL A 130 9.40 0.29 -8.53
N ASN A 131 9.13 -1.00 -8.51
CA ASN A 131 9.11 -1.82 -9.73
C ASN A 131 7.88 -1.51 -10.60
N THR A 132 6.74 -1.16 -9.99
CA THR A 132 5.57 -0.63 -10.72
C THR A 132 5.92 0.64 -11.47
N ARG A 133 6.62 1.60 -10.83
CA ARG A 133 7.08 2.83 -11.50
C ARG A 133 7.93 2.54 -12.73
N PHE A 134 8.81 1.55 -12.63
CA PHE A 134 9.61 1.11 -13.78
C PHE A 134 8.75 0.55 -14.92
N LEU A 135 7.73 -0.29 -14.59
CA LEU A 135 6.78 -0.79 -15.58
C LEU A 135 5.96 0.34 -16.20
N MET A 136 5.52 1.31 -15.40
CA MET A 136 4.79 2.48 -15.91
C MET A 136 5.63 3.25 -16.94
N GLN A 137 6.88 3.51 -16.65
CA GLN A 137 7.79 4.20 -17.59
C GLN A 137 7.99 3.39 -18.86
N LYS A 138 8.27 2.08 -18.75
CA LYS A 138 8.50 1.18 -19.87
C LYS A 138 7.29 1.05 -20.80
N HIS A 139 6.09 1.08 -20.25
CA HIS A 139 4.83 0.89 -20.99
C HIS A 139 4.06 2.20 -21.23
N HIS A 140 4.68 3.35 -20.96
CA HIS A 140 4.10 4.68 -21.14
C HIS A 140 2.76 4.88 -20.40
N LEU A 141 2.61 4.30 -19.20
CA LEU A 141 1.45 4.46 -18.35
C LEU A 141 1.61 5.75 -17.52
N ARG A 142 0.59 6.59 -17.49
CA ARG A 142 0.62 7.91 -16.84
C ARG A 142 0.14 7.88 -15.40
N ASP A 143 -0.88 7.06 -15.16
CA ASP A 143 -1.53 6.97 -13.86
C ASP A 143 -2.02 5.54 -13.56
N ILE A 144 -2.19 5.25 -12.28
CA ILE A 144 -2.60 3.93 -11.80
C ILE A 144 -3.66 4.02 -10.72
N VAL A 145 -4.39 2.92 -10.56
CA VAL A 145 -5.22 2.66 -9.37
C VAL A 145 -4.56 1.56 -8.54
N ILE A 146 -4.20 1.86 -7.31
CA ILE A 146 -3.65 0.88 -6.36
C ILE A 146 -4.80 0.10 -5.72
N ILE A 147 -4.72 -1.23 -5.82
CA ILE A 147 -5.69 -2.16 -5.23
C ILE A 147 -5.03 -2.93 -4.10
N SER A 148 -5.62 -2.83 -2.94
CA SER A 148 -5.17 -3.54 -1.74
C SER A 148 -6.30 -3.66 -0.72
N ASP A 149 -6.01 -4.32 0.42
CA ASP A 149 -6.93 -4.31 1.56
C ASP A 149 -7.15 -2.90 2.08
N PRO A 150 -8.37 -2.56 2.56
CA PRO A 150 -8.71 -1.21 2.99
C PRO A 150 -7.70 -0.58 3.93
N LEU A 151 -7.29 -1.28 4.99
CA LEU A 151 -6.37 -0.74 5.99
C LEU A 151 -4.93 -0.57 5.48
N HIS A 152 -4.55 -1.29 4.41
CA HIS A 152 -3.21 -1.22 3.82
C HIS A 152 -3.03 -0.07 2.82
N ILE A 153 -4.12 0.49 2.30
CA ILE A 153 -4.10 1.51 1.24
C ILE A 153 -3.33 2.77 1.66
N ALA A 154 -3.52 3.25 2.88
CA ALA A 154 -2.86 4.49 3.34
C ALA A 154 -1.33 4.41 3.19
N ARG A 155 -0.72 3.29 3.59
CA ARG A 155 0.72 3.09 3.47
C ARG A 155 1.17 2.94 2.02
N ALA A 156 0.39 2.28 1.18
CA ALA A 156 0.68 2.17 -0.24
C ALA A 156 0.63 3.53 -0.94
N MET A 157 -0.35 4.37 -0.60
CA MET A 157 -0.47 5.73 -1.16
C MET A 157 0.66 6.65 -0.70
N ALA A 158 1.06 6.60 0.57
CA ALA A 158 2.22 7.36 1.06
C ALA A 158 3.52 6.98 0.30
N ILE A 159 3.72 5.69 0.03
CA ILE A 159 4.86 5.23 -0.77
C ILE A 159 4.75 5.70 -2.22
N ALA A 160 3.57 5.65 -2.82
CA ALA A 160 3.35 6.10 -4.19
C ALA A 160 3.65 7.60 -4.35
N GLU A 161 3.23 8.42 -3.38
CA GLU A 161 3.52 9.86 -3.33
C GLU A 161 5.02 10.14 -3.23
N ASP A 162 5.74 9.46 -2.35
CA ASP A 162 7.20 9.60 -2.21
C ASP A 162 7.97 9.18 -3.47
N LEU A 163 7.41 8.26 -4.25
CA LEU A 163 7.96 7.79 -5.51
C LEU A 163 7.52 8.64 -6.72
N ASP A 164 6.79 9.74 -6.54
CA ASP A 164 6.22 10.56 -7.59
C ASP A 164 5.35 9.76 -8.59
N ILE A 165 4.63 8.75 -8.09
CA ILE A 165 3.69 7.97 -8.87
C ILE A 165 2.31 8.65 -8.80
N LYS A 166 1.77 9.03 -9.96
CA LYS A 166 0.39 9.51 -10.04
C LYS A 166 -0.55 8.33 -9.81
N ALA A 167 -1.03 8.19 -8.59
CA ALA A 167 -1.85 7.07 -8.16
C ALA A 167 -3.19 7.53 -7.59
N ASN A 168 -4.24 6.81 -7.93
CA ASN A 168 -5.48 6.71 -7.19
C ASN A 168 -5.49 5.38 -6.42
N TYR A 169 -6.54 5.15 -5.64
CA TYR A 169 -6.69 3.90 -4.91
C TYR A 169 -8.12 3.40 -4.95
N SER A 170 -8.26 2.08 -4.87
CA SER A 170 -9.54 1.40 -4.73
C SER A 170 -9.37 0.24 -3.73
N PRO A 171 -9.84 0.40 -2.47
CA PRO A 171 -9.79 -0.68 -1.50
C PRO A 171 -10.72 -1.80 -1.93
N THR A 172 -10.33 -3.05 -1.64
CA THR A 172 -11.20 -4.21 -1.92
C THR A 172 -12.51 -4.08 -1.15
N PRO A 173 -13.67 -4.21 -1.81
CA PRO A 173 -14.97 -4.11 -1.14
C PRO A 173 -15.21 -5.28 -0.18
N THR A 174 -14.62 -6.44 -0.50
CA THR A 174 -14.64 -7.63 0.33
C THR A 174 -13.22 -7.90 0.84
N SER A 175 -13.07 -7.95 2.15
CA SER A 175 -11.82 -8.32 2.80
C SER A 175 -12.13 -9.38 3.86
N ARG A 176 -11.27 -10.40 3.97
CA ARG A 176 -11.41 -11.38 5.08
C ARG A 176 -11.46 -10.69 6.44
N TYR A 177 -10.91 -9.49 6.55
CA TYR A 177 -10.95 -8.68 7.78
C TYR A 177 -12.31 -8.04 8.03
N HIS A 178 -13.14 -7.85 6.99
CA HIS A 178 -14.49 -7.30 7.15
C HIS A 178 -15.39 -8.21 8.00
N ASN A 179 -15.23 -9.53 7.85
CA ASN A 179 -15.98 -10.53 8.60
C ASN A 179 -15.19 -11.11 9.80
N ALA A 180 -14.01 -10.56 10.09
CA ALA A 180 -13.21 -10.97 11.24
C ALA A 180 -13.75 -10.39 12.54
N SER A 181 -13.34 -10.97 13.68
CA SER A 181 -13.66 -10.43 14.98
C SER A 181 -13.12 -8.99 15.11
N TRP A 182 -13.78 -8.19 15.96
CA TRP A 182 -13.36 -6.80 16.18
C TRP A 182 -11.90 -6.71 16.69
N GLN A 183 -11.43 -7.70 17.46
CA GLN A 183 -10.06 -7.78 17.93
C GLN A 183 -9.07 -7.92 16.77
N THR A 184 -9.39 -8.77 15.78
CA THR A 184 -8.56 -8.97 14.59
C THR A 184 -8.53 -7.71 13.74
N GLN A 185 -9.68 -7.04 13.56
CA GLN A 185 -9.75 -5.78 12.84
C GLN A 185 -8.94 -4.68 13.53
N ALA A 186 -9.09 -4.54 14.85
CA ALA A 186 -8.35 -3.58 15.65
C ALA A 186 -6.83 -3.85 15.62
N ALA A 187 -6.41 -5.11 15.75
CA ALA A 187 -5.01 -5.49 15.68
C ALA A 187 -4.40 -5.11 14.31
N PHE A 188 -5.09 -5.37 13.22
CA PHE A 188 -4.62 -5.03 11.88
C PHE A 188 -4.61 -3.51 11.65
N PHE A 189 -5.62 -2.79 12.17
CA PHE A 189 -5.64 -1.32 12.13
C PHE A 189 -4.45 -0.71 12.88
N ILE A 190 -4.16 -1.20 14.09
CA ILE A 190 -3.01 -0.74 14.89
C ILE A 190 -1.71 -1.06 14.14
N GLN A 191 -1.59 -2.27 13.59
CA GLN A 191 -0.41 -2.70 12.84
C GLN A 191 -0.15 -1.78 11.63
N GLU A 192 -1.15 -1.48 10.81
CA GLU A 192 -0.98 -0.62 9.64
C GLU A 192 -0.76 0.85 10.02
N SER A 193 -1.42 1.33 11.08
CA SER A 193 -1.19 2.68 11.62
C SER A 193 0.25 2.85 12.12
N TYR A 194 0.79 1.85 12.81
CA TYR A 194 2.17 1.86 13.27
C TYR A 194 3.16 1.70 12.10
N ALA A 195 2.86 0.83 11.14
CA ALA A 195 3.69 0.65 9.95
C ALA A 195 3.78 1.94 9.11
N LEU A 196 2.68 2.68 8.98
CA LEU A 196 2.66 3.99 8.33
C LEU A 196 3.47 5.03 9.12
N PHE A 197 3.33 5.04 10.45
CA PHE A 197 4.11 5.91 11.33
C PHE A 197 5.63 5.67 11.16
N ILE A 198 6.07 4.41 11.23
CA ILE A 198 7.48 4.05 11.03
C ILE A 198 7.94 4.43 9.62
N TYR A 199 7.09 4.23 8.61
CA TYR A 199 7.40 4.64 7.25
C TYR A 199 7.70 6.15 7.18
N HIS A 200 6.81 7.00 7.71
CA HIS A 200 7.03 8.45 7.73
C HIS A 200 8.26 8.85 8.54
N LEU A 201 8.50 8.22 9.68
CA LEU A 201 9.66 8.51 10.51
C LEU A 201 10.98 8.24 9.78
N LEU A 202 11.06 7.12 9.05
CA LEU A 202 12.27 6.73 8.31
C LEU A 202 12.46 7.54 7.01
N HIS A 203 11.39 8.08 6.42
CA HIS A 203 11.43 8.81 5.15
C HIS A 203 11.32 10.33 5.31
N PHE A 204 11.10 10.81 6.53
CA PHE A 204 11.00 12.25 6.83
C PHE A 204 12.22 13.06 6.34
N GLY A 205 13.43 12.50 6.44
CA GLY A 205 14.65 13.12 5.94
C GLY A 205 14.72 13.26 4.40
N ARG A 206 14.01 12.41 3.66
CA ARG A 206 14.00 12.44 2.18
C ARG A 206 13.06 13.50 1.62
N SER A 207 11.95 13.76 2.28
CA SER A 207 11.01 14.82 1.89
C SER A 207 11.62 16.21 2.06
N ILE A 208 12.43 16.43 3.10
CA ILE A 208 13.10 17.71 3.32
C ILE A 208 14.13 18.00 2.22
N SER A 209 14.84 16.99 1.72
CA SER A 209 15.82 17.19 0.64
C SER A 209 15.18 17.58 -0.70
N LYS A 210 13.91 17.19 -0.95
CA LYS A 210 13.15 17.60 -2.15
C LYS A 210 12.65 19.05 -2.08
N ILE A 211 12.56 19.66 -0.90
CA ILE A 211 12.09 21.06 -0.72
C ILE A 211 13.25 22.05 -0.85
N ILE A 212 14.50 21.59 -0.71
CA ILE A 212 15.70 22.45 -0.67
C ILE A 212 16.41 22.50 -2.05
N ILE A 213 15.96 21.70 -3.03
CA ILE A 213 16.45 21.70 -4.42
C ILE A 213 15.39 22.33 -5.33
#